data_5713e792db0b5050fcdabc17a46d24eb
#
_entry.id   5713e792db0b5050fcdabc17a46d24eb
#
_cell.length_a   1.000
_cell.length_b   1.000
_cell.length_c   1.000
_cell.angle_alpha   90.00
_cell.angle_beta   90.00
_cell.angle_gamma   90.00
#
_symmetry.space_group_name_H-M   'P 1'
#
loop_
_entity.id
_entity.type
_entity.pdbx_description
1 polymer ?
#
loop_
_entity_poly.entity_id
_entity_poly.type
_entity_poly.pdbx_seq_one_letter_code
_entity_poly.pdbx_strand_id
1 'polypeptide(L)'
;MEKVFLGKTGIEVSRLCFGALPLGPLQKNVPVEEAGEFIAYGLDNGISFIDTAQGYKTYPHIKNALGKTKVRPVIATKSTSDSYEGMEAAVLEALKGMGVDYIDIFHLHAARVKPDVFELRKGALQCLHDYKKKGIVKAVGISAHNVNTVEAAAYREDIDVVFPLLNKAGRGILEGTAEDMERAAAHCSENGKGVYLMKVIGGGTMIDDFNSSLEYAMNLAGKYPIAIGMVNKEEVVYNIKYFNGDRDLEGIIKTRNKKSMKVLQGMCVSCGKCMDACHSDAIRFDDTGKSSIDPSKCIQCGYCVPS
;
A
#
# COMPACT_ATOMS: atom_id res chain seq x y z
N MET A 1 -2.54 17.62 -11.96
CA MET A 1 -1.84 16.94 -10.84
C MET A 1 -0.37 16.76 -11.22
N GLU A 2 0.55 17.10 -10.31
CA GLU A 2 1.99 16.90 -10.51
C GLU A 2 2.28 15.41 -10.77
N LYS A 3 3.22 15.13 -11.68
CA LYS A 3 3.73 13.80 -11.97
C LYS A 3 5.21 13.72 -11.68
N VAL A 4 5.67 12.54 -11.31
CA VAL A 4 7.07 12.24 -11.02
C VAL A 4 7.47 10.89 -11.62
N PHE A 5 8.76 10.73 -11.93
CA PHE A 5 9.32 9.45 -12.32
C PHE A 5 9.66 8.60 -11.08
N LEU A 6 9.36 7.32 -11.12
CA LEU A 6 9.77 6.37 -10.10
C LEU A 6 11.23 5.95 -10.32
N GLY A 7 12.14 6.71 -9.75
CA GLY A 7 13.59 6.48 -9.87
C GLY A 7 14.04 6.34 -11.33
N LYS A 8 14.83 5.30 -11.60
CA LYS A 8 15.37 5.01 -12.95
C LYS A 8 14.50 4.07 -13.78
N THR A 9 13.25 3.78 -13.34
CA THR A 9 12.35 2.82 -14.02
C THR A 9 11.79 3.32 -15.34
N GLY A 10 11.81 4.65 -15.58
CA GLY A 10 11.11 5.29 -16.69
C GLY A 10 9.58 5.35 -16.53
N ILE A 11 9.04 4.89 -15.39
CA ILE A 11 7.61 4.91 -15.09
C ILE A 11 7.25 6.26 -14.47
N GLU A 12 6.39 7.02 -15.17
CA GLU A 12 5.86 8.30 -14.69
C GLU A 12 4.49 8.10 -14.03
N VAL A 13 4.30 8.66 -12.84
CA VAL A 13 3.07 8.52 -12.04
C VAL A 13 2.63 9.85 -11.44
N SER A 14 1.34 9.99 -11.16
CA SER A 14 0.82 11.10 -10.34
C SER A 14 1.32 11.03 -8.90
N ARG A 15 1.53 12.20 -8.26
CA ARG A 15 1.89 12.28 -6.83
C ARG A 15 0.84 11.62 -5.92
N LEU A 16 -0.42 11.63 -6.30
CA LEU A 16 -1.47 10.86 -5.66
C LEU A 16 -1.57 9.47 -6.30
N CYS A 17 -1.39 8.43 -5.49
CA CYS A 17 -1.66 7.05 -5.85
C CYS A 17 -2.98 6.61 -5.19
N PHE A 18 -3.86 5.99 -5.97
CA PHE A 18 -5.09 5.40 -5.46
C PHE A 18 -4.79 4.08 -4.73
N GLY A 19 -4.89 4.07 -3.40
CA GLY A 19 -4.70 2.87 -2.57
C GLY A 19 -5.99 2.04 -2.47
N ALA A 20 -6.01 0.83 -3.03
CA ALA A 20 -7.23 0.01 -3.12
C ALA A 20 -7.54 -0.83 -1.87
N LEU A 21 -6.65 -0.93 -0.88
CA LEU A 21 -6.87 -1.75 0.33
C LEU A 21 -8.24 -1.51 1.01
N PRO A 22 -8.72 -0.27 1.19
CA PRO A 22 -9.97 -0.06 1.91
C PRO A 22 -11.23 -0.53 1.18
N LEU A 23 -11.14 -0.78 -0.13
CA LEU A 23 -12.28 -1.21 -0.94
C LEU A 23 -12.65 -2.68 -0.70
N GLY A 24 -11.67 -3.50 -0.34
CA GLY A 24 -11.85 -4.94 -0.19
C GLY A 24 -12.45 -5.37 1.16
N PRO A 25 -12.66 -6.70 1.31
CA PRO A 25 -13.29 -7.30 2.48
C PRO A 25 -12.49 -7.15 3.78
N LEU A 26 -11.20 -6.81 3.70
CA LEU A 26 -10.39 -6.51 4.89
C LEU A 26 -10.83 -5.21 5.60
N GLN A 27 -11.57 -4.33 4.92
CA GLN A 27 -12.03 -3.06 5.48
C GLN A 27 -13.50 -2.75 5.17
N LYS A 28 -13.78 -1.88 4.17
CA LYS A 28 -15.14 -1.37 3.90
C LYS A 28 -16.00 -2.33 3.07
N ASN A 29 -15.35 -3.20 2.30
CA ASN A 29 -16.04 -4.11 1.38
C ASN A 29 -17.03 -3.35 0.47
N VAL A 30 -16.53 -2.33 -0.22
CA VAL A 30 -17.32 -1.49 -1.12
C VAL A 30 -17.78 -2.32 -2.31
N PRO A 31 -19.04 -2.20 -2.78
CA PRO A 31 -19.50 -2.88 -3.98
C PRO A 31 -18.61 -2.56 -5.20
N VAL A 32 -18.38 -3.58 -6.05
CA VAL A 32 -17.45 -3.49 -7.20
C VAL A 32 -17.85 -2.37 -8.16
N GLU A 33 -19.13 -2.24 -8.48
CA GLU A 33 -19.67 -1.23 -9.39
C GLU A 33 -19.49 0.17 -8.83
N GLU A 34 -19.82 0.38 -7.56
CA GLU A 34 -19.69 1.66 -6.88
C GLU A 34 -18.22 2.10 -6.85
N ALA A 35 -17.32 1.19 -6.43
CA ALA A 35 -15.89 1.48 -6.41
C ALA A 35 -15.34 1.77 -7.82
N GLY A 36 -15.78 1.00 -8.82
CA GLY A 36 -15.40 1.21 -10.21
C GLY A 36 -15.72 2.62 -10.71
N GLU A 37 -16.84 3.19 -10.32
CA GLU A 37 -17.25 4.54 -10.72
C GLU A 37 -16.34 5.62 -10.16
N PHE A 38 -16.05 5.60 -8.86
CA PHE A 38 -15.21 6.66 -8.29
C PHE A 38 -13.72 6.43 -8.55
N ILE A 39 -13.25 5.19 -8.78
CA ILE A 39 -11.89 4.95 -9.28
C ILE A 39 -11.75 5.54 -10.69
N ALA A 40 -12.68 5.21 -11.62
CA ALA A 40 -12.67 5.75 -12.98
C ALA A 40 -12.72 7.27 -12.97
N TYR A 41 -13.58 7.87 -12.13
CA TYR A 41 -13.61 9.31 -11.94
C TYR A 41 -12.23 9.86 -11.51
N GLY A 42 -11.54 9.21 -10.58
CA GLY A 42 -10.20 9.60 -10.16
C GLY A 42 -9.18 9.57 -11.30
N LEU A 43 -9.22 8.51 -12.13
CA LEU A 43 -8.36 8.36 -13.29
C LEU A 43 -8.61 9.46 -14.32
N ASP A 44 -9.88 9.74 -14.65
CA ASP A 44 -10.26 10.79 -15.61
C ASP A 44 -9.90 12.20 -15.11
N ASN A 45 -9.68 12.36 -13.79
CA ASN A 45 -9.32 13.64 -13.16
C ASN A 45 -7.85 13.70 -12.70
N GLY A 46 -6.98 12.88 -13.32
CA GLY A 46 -5.52 13.04 -13.24
C GLY A 46 -4.79 12.12 -12.26
N ILE A 47 -5.47 11.20 -11.58
CA ILE A 47 -4.79 10.09 -10.91
C ILE A 47 -4.31 9.14 -12.01
N SER A 48 -3.01 8.84 -12.06
CA SER A 48 -2.43 7.92 -13.03
C SER A 48 -1.76 6.71 -12.38
N PHE A 49 -1.99 6.48 -11.10
CA PHE A 49 -1.34 5.44 -10.32
C PHE A 49 -2.33 4.75 -9.38
N ILE A 50 -2.37 3.42 -9.41
CA ILE A 50 -3.18 2.57 -8.51
C ILE A 50 -2.26 1.58 -7.80
N ASP A 51 -2.43 1.43 -6.49
CA ASP A 51 -1.79 0.40 -5.67
C ASP A 51 -2.82 -0.59 -5.11
N THR A 52 -2.56 -1.88 -5.32
CA THR A 52 -3.37 -3.00 -4.81
C THR A 52 -2.48 -4.14 -4.29
N ALA A 53 -3.06 -5.26 -3.95
CA ALA A 53 -2.37 -6.51 -3.61
C ALA A 53 -3.30 -7.73 -3.80
N GLN A 54 -2.71 -8.90 -4.01
CA GLN A 54 -3.42 -10.17 -4.11
C GLN A 54 -4.37 -10.40 -2.91
N GLY A 55 -3.85 -10.16 -1.69
CA GLY A 55 -4.61 -10.35 -0.46
C GLY A 55 -5.73 -9.33 -0.21
N TYR A 56 -5.76 -8.21 -0.95
CA TYR A 56 -6.82 -7.19 -0.77
C TYR A 56 -8.13 -7.59 -1.42
N LYS A 57 -8.10 -8.53 -2.37
CA LYS A 57 -9.27 -9.00 -3.15
C LYS A 57 -9.98 -7.88 -3.92
N THR A 58 -9.21 -6.88 -4.39
CA THR A 58 -9.72 -5.69 -5.07
C THR A 58 -9.46 -5.66 -6.58
N TYR A 59 -8.96 -6.73 -7.17
CA TYR A 59 -8.78 -6.85 -8.62
C TYR A 59 -10.08 -6.62 -9.42
N PRO A 60 -11.25 -7.18 -9.00
CA PRO A 60 -12.51 -6.91 -9.69
C PRO A 60 -12.92 -5.44 -9.70
N HIS A 61 -12.63 -4.68 -8.61
CA HIS A 61 -12.91 -3.25 -8.53
C HIS A 61 -12.10 -2.46 -9.56
N ILE A 62 -10.81 -2.80 -9.69
CA ILE A 62 -9.92 -2.18 -10.68
C ILE A 62 -10.37 -2.54 -12.09
N LYS A 63 -10.70 -3.81 -12.36
CA LYS A 63 -11.23 -4.25 -13.66
C LYS A 63 -12.48 -3.48 -14.07
N ASN A 64 -13.41 -3.32 -13.13
CA ASN A 64 -14.64 -2.55 -13.38
C ASN A 64 -14.34 -1.09 -13.71
N ALA A 65 -13.42 -0.46 -12.96
CA ALA A 65 -12.99 0.91 -13.24
C ALA A 65 -12.35 1.07 -14.63
N LEU A 66 -11.45 0.15 -14.99
CA LEU A 66 -10.80 0.16 -16.32
C LEU A 66 -11.79 0.00 -17.47
N GLY A 67 -12.92 -0.66 -17.25
CA GLY A 67 -14.02 -0.75 -18.22
C GLY A 67 -14.83 0.56 -18.39
N LYS A 68 -14.66 1.52 -17.46
CA LYS A 68 -15.43 2.78 -17.43
C LYS A 68 -14.62 4.00 -17.86
N THR A 69 -13.33 3.88 -18.08
CA THR A 69 -12.41 4.96 -18.50
C THR A 69 -11.56 4.53 -19.67
N LYS A 70 -11.00 5.48 -20.41
CA LYS A 70 -9.98 5.25 -21.43
C LYS A 70 -8.55 5.38 -20.88
N VAL A 71 -8.41 5.80 -19.65
CA VAL A 71 -7.10 5.98 -19.00
C VAL A 71 -6.54 4.63 -18.56
N ARG A 72 -5.33 4.27 -19.03
CA ARG A 72 -4.56 3.14 -18.51
C ARG A 72 -3.62 3.67 -17.41
N PRO A 73 -3.94 3.47 -16.13
CA PRO A 73 -3.05 3.89 -15.05
C PRO A 73 -1.84 2.96 -14.96
N VAL A 74 -0.77 3.43 -14.30
CA VAL A 74 0.27 2.57 -13.74
C VAL A 74 -0.36 1.75 -12.61
N ILE A 75 -0.18 0.43 -12.64
CA ILE A 75 -0.73 -0.49 -11.64
C ILE A 75 0.41 -1.16 -10.88
N ALA A 76 0.44 -0.93 -9.56
CA ALA A 76 1.25 -1.69 -8.63
C ALA A 76 0.42 -2.74 -7.91
N THR A 77 0.93 -3.97 -7.85
CA THR A 77 0.37 -5.04 -7.02
C THR A 77 1.46 -5.80 -6.27
N LYS A 78 1.08 -6.72 -5.40
CA LYS A 78 2.00 -7.42 -4.52
C LYS A 78 1.45 -8.76 -4.04
N SER A 79 2.34 -9.70 -3.76
CA SER A 79 2.00 -11.00 -3.19
C SER A 79 2.94 -11.37 -2.04
N THR A 80 2.42 -12.12 -1.08
CA THR A 80 3.20 -12.70 0.02
C THR A 80 3.86 -14.02 -0.34
N SER A 81 3.71 -14.51 -1.58
CA SER A 81 4.31 -15.77 -2.03
C SER A 81 5.82 -15.79 -1.81
N ASP A 82 6.34 -16.95 -1.43
CA ASP A 82 7.73 -17.20 -1.12
C ASP A 82 8.43 -18.11 -2.17
N SER A 83 7.64 -18.86 -2.95
CA SER A 83 8.13 -19.73 -4.01
C SER A 83 7.95 -19.14 -5.41
N TYR A 84 8.64 -19.73 -6.39
CA TYR A 84 8.50 -19.38 -7.81
C TYR A 84 7.07 -19.62 -8.30
N GLU A 85 6.55 -20.82 -8.09
CA GLU A 85 5.22 -21.25 -8.54
C GLU A 85 4.10 -20.44 -7.88
N GLY A 86 4.24 -20.15 -6.59
CA GLY A 86 3.29 -19.31 -5.86
C GLY A 86 3.26 -17.87 -6.38
N MET A 87 4.43 -17.32 -6.74
CA MET A 87 4.52 -15.97 -7.31
C MET A 87 4.01 -15.95 -8.76
N GLU A 88 4.30 -16.99 -9.56
CA GLU A 88 3.75 -17.13 -10.91
C GLU A 88 2.22 -17.16 -10.89
N ALA A 89 1.63 -17.98 -10.00
CA ALA A 89 0.18 -18.00 -9.80
C ALA A 89 -0.39 -16.62 -9.42
N ALA A 90 0.32 -15.88 -8.57
CA ALA A 90 -0.08 -14.52 -8.17
C ALA A 90 -0.03 -13.51 -9.34
N VAL A 91 0.98 -13.59 -10.21
CA VAL A 91 1.08 -12.76 -11.41
C VAL A 91 -0.08 -13.06 -12.36
N LEU A 92 -0.36 -14.34 -12.63
CA LEU A 92 -1.44 -14.76 -13.52
C LEU A 92 -2.83 -14.40 -12.94
N GLU A 93 -3.02 -14.54 -11.62
CA GLU A 93 -4.24 -14.09 -10.93
C GLU A 93 -4.46 -12.58 -11.11
N ALA A 94 -3.40 -11.78 -10.96
CA ALA A 94 -3.48 -10.34 -11.07
C ALA A 94 -3.85 -9.90 -12.51
N LEU A 95 -3.18 -10.44 -13.53
CA LEU A 95 -3.47 -10.17 -14.95
C LEU A 95 -4.94 -10.49 -15.29
N LYS A 96 -5.38 -11.71 -14.96
CA LYS A 96 -6.75 -12.17 -15.21
C LYS A 96 -7.77 -11.39 -14.40
N GLY A 97 -7.47 -11.15 -13.11
CA GLY A 97 -8.38 -10.49 -12.18
C GLY A 97 -8.65 -9.04 -12.52
N MET A 98 -7.65 -8.32 -13.02
CA MET A 98 -7.77 -6.94 -13.47
C MET A 98 -8.07 -6.82 -14.97
N GLY A 99 -7.90 -7.89 -15.75
CA GLY A 99 -8.11 -7.87 -17.20
C GLY A 99 -7.09 -7.01 -17.95
N VAL A 100 -5.81 -7.15 -17.56
CA VAL A 100 -4.69 -6.41 -18.16
C VAL A 100 -3.64 -7.36 -18.72
N ASP A 101 -2.89 -6.91 -19.74
CA ASP A 101 -1.87 -7.72 -20.41
C ASP A 101 -0.50 -7.67 -19.70
N TYR A 102 -0.27 -6.64 -18.88
CA TYR A 102 0.95 -6.46 -18.09
C TYR A 102 0.68 -5.69 -16.79
N ILE A 103 1.59 -5.86 -15.84
CA ILE A 103 1.63 -5.17 -14.54
C ILE A 103 2.82 -4.21 -14.56
N ASP A 104 2.62 -2.97 -14.17
CA ASP A 104 3.70 -1.98 -14.18
C ASP A 104 4.70 -2.24 -13.05
N ILE A 105 4.21 -2.53 -11.84
CA ILE A 105 5.05 -2.78 -10.67
C ILE A 105 4.53 -4.00 -9.91
N PHE A 106 5.36 -5.00 -9.68
CA PHE A 106 5.00 -6.14 -8.83
C PHE A 106 5.95 -6.23 -7.65
N HIS A 107 5.40 -6.18 -6.43
CA HIS A 107 6.21 -6.20 -5.21
C HIS A 107 6.22 -7.56 -4.52
N LEU A 108 7.34 -7.91 -3.90
CA LEU A 108 7.34 -8.78 -2.74
C LEU A 108 6.59 -8.07 -1.61
N HIS A 109 5.49 -8.65 -1.12
CA HIS A 109 4.71 -8.09 -0.02
C HIS A 109 5.34 -8.52 1.32
N ALA A 110 6.23 -7.72 1.85
CA ALA A 110 7.13 -8.05 2.95
C ALA A 110 6.92 -7.16 4.19
N ALA A 111 5.64 -6.90 4.57
CA ALA A 111 5.30 -5.93 5.62
C ALA A 111 6.11 -6.10 6.92
N ARG A 112 6.25 -7.35 7.43
CA ARG A 112 6.96 -7.66 8.69
C ARG A 112 8.32 -8.31 8.51
N VAL A 113 8.70 -8.62 7.28
CA VAL A 113 9.86 -9.48 7.04
C VAL A 113 11.14 -8.66 7.15
N LYS A 114 12.17 -9.24 7.75
CA LYS A 114 13.52 -8.69 7.89
C LYS A 114 14.29 -8.76 6.55
N PRO A 115 15.50 -8.22 6.46
CA PRO A 115 16.31 -8.22 5.24
C PRO A 115 16.59 -9.60 4.64
N ASP A 116 16.50 -10.67 5.43
CA ASP A 116 16.62 -12.05 4.96
C ASP A 116 15.49 -12.47 4.00
N VAL A 117 14.43 -11.66 3.85
CA VAL A 117 13.34 -11.86 2.89
C VAL A 117 13.84 -12.11 1.47
N PHE A 118 14.92 -11.46 1.09
CA PHE A 118 15.50 -11.61 -0.25
C PHE A 118 16.06 -13.01 -0.51
N GLU A 119 16.56 -13.67 0.55
CA GLU A 119 17.00 -15.09 0.48
C GLU A 119 15.82 -16.04 0.68
N LEU A 120 14.99 -15.78 1.69
CA LEU A 120 13.84 -16.63 2.00
C LEU A 120 12.85 -16.70 0.83
N ARG A 121 12.72 -15.63 0.06
CA ARG A 121 11.80 -15.52 -1.09
C ARG A 121 12.52 -15.40 -2.42
N LYS A 122 13.75 -15.93 -2.53
CA LYS A 122 14.53 -15.86 -3.78
C LYS A 122 13.83 -16.50 -4.98
N GLY A 123 13.05 -17.56 -4.76
CA GLY A 123 12.24 -18.18 -5.82
C GLY A 123 11.16 -17.25 -6.36
N ALA A 124 10.45 -16.56 -5.46
CA ALA A 124 9.46 -15.57 -5.84
C ALA A 124 10.08 -14.36 -6.56
N LEU A 125 11.25 -13.90 -6.10
CA LEU A 125 11.99 -12.81 -6.73
C LEU A 125 12.46 -13.20 -8.13
N GLN A 126 12.99 -14.42 -8.29
CA GLN A 126 13.38 -14.96 -9.60
C GLN A 126 12.20 -15.00 -10.57
N CYS A 127 11.03 -15.44 -10.13
CA CYS A 127 9.81 -15.43 -10.94
C CYS A 127 9.50 -14.01 -11.45
N LEU A 128 9.52 -13.01 -10.58
CA LEU A 128 9.26 -11.62 -10.98
C LEU A 128 10.26 -11.12 -12.02
N HIS A 129 11.55 -11.48 -11.89
CA HIS A 129 12.57 -11.14 -12.89
C HIS A 129 12.35 -11.82 -14.23
N ASP A 130 11.93 -13.09 -14.23
CA ASP A 130 11.64 -13.80 -15.47
C ASP A 130 10.40 -13.20 -16.17
N TYR A 131 9.39 -12.80 -15.41
CA TYR A 131 8.24 -12.08 -15.94
C TYR A 131 8.58 -10.65 -16.38
N LYS A 132 9.59 -10.02 -15.76
CA LYS A 132 10.12 -8.73 -16.21
C LYS A 132 10.85 -8.88 -17.56
N LYS A 133 11.66 -9.93 -17.75
CA LYS A 133 12.31 -10.24 -19.04
C LYS A 133 11.28 -10.49 -20.16
N LYS A 134 10.14 -11.12 -19.84
CA LYS A 134 9.02 -11.33 -20.76
C LYS A 134 8.23 -10.04 -21.04
N GLY A 135 8.50 -8.93 -20.35
CA GLY A 135 7.77 -7.67 -20.45
C GLY A 135 6.36 -7.67 -19.82
N ILE A 136 6.02 -8.71 -19.07
CA ILE A 136 4.72 -8.85 -18.39
C ILE A 136 4.71 -8.09 -17.06
N VAL A 137 5.85 -8.01 -16.37
CA VAL A 137 6.10 -7.10 -15.25
C VAL A 137 7.10 -6.06 -15.73
N LYS A 138 6.85 -4.77 -15.48
CA LYS A 138 7.77 -3.71 -15.93
C LYS A 138 8.85 -3.39 -14.89
N ALA A 139 8.49 -3.40 -13.61
CA ALA A 139 9.41 -3.15 -12.51
C ALA A 139 9.15 -4.12 -11.35
N VAL A 140 10.22 -4.58 -10.71
CA VAL A 140 10.18 -5.47 -9.55
C VAL A 140 10.39 -4.62 -8.29
N GLY A 141 9.56 -4.83 -7.27
CA GLY A 141 9.66 -4.04 -6.06
C GLY A 141 9.52 -4.82 -4.77
N ILE A 142 9.65 -4.09 -3.67
CA ILE A 142 9.37 -4.58 -2.32
C ILE A 142 8.51 -3.58 -1.56
N SER A 143 7.53 -4.07 -0.79
CA SER A 143 6.75 -3.26 0.16
C SER A 143 7.05 -3.71 1.58
N ALA A 144 7.52 -2.80 2.44
CA ALA A 144 7.99 -3.14 3.77
C ALA A 144 7.62 -2.09 4.84
N HIS A 145 7.44 -2.56 6.07
CA HIS A 145 7.30 -1.73 7.27
C HIS A 145 8.59 -1.69 8.11
N ASN A 146 9.53 -2.58 7.81
CA ASN A 146 10.79 -2.74 8.52
C ASN A 146 11.86 -1.83 7.90
N VAL A 147 12.49 -0.98 8.72
CA VAL A 147 13.51 -0.02 8.29
C VAL A 147 14.70 -0.72 7.63
N ASN A 148 15.20 -1.79 8.28
CA ASN A 148 16.38 -2.51 7.79
C ASN A 148 16.13 -3.18 6.43
N THR A 149 14.88 -3.62 6.17
CA THR A 149 14.49 -4.20 4.87
C THR A 149 14.45 -3.13 3.78
N VAL A 150 13.95 -1.93 4.09
CA VAL A 150 13.96 -0.79 3.16
C VAL A 150 15.40 -0.35 2.88
N GLU A 151 16.23 -0.23 3.90
CA GLU A 151 17.65 0.12 3.75
C GLU A 151 18.42 -0.91 2.91
N ALA A 152 18.20 -2.21 3.16
CA ALA A 152 18.82 -3.28 2.36
C ALA A 152 18.41 -3.20 0.88
N ALA A 153 17.15 -2.81 0.58
CA ALA A 153 16.66 -2.67 -0.78
C ALA A 153 17.37 -1.56 -1.56
N ALA A 154 17.89 -0.53 -0.88
CA ALA A 154 18.61 0.58 -1.52
C ALA A 154 19.81 0.11 -2.32
N TYR A 155 20.49 -0.93 -1.87
CA TYR A 155 21.74 -1.42 -2.46
C TYR A 155 21.55 -2.65 -3.37
N ARG A 156 20.32 -3.10 -3.59
CA ARG A 156 20.04 -4.27 -4.43
C ARG A 156 19.77 -3.89 -5.87
N GLU A 157 20.52 -4.44 -6.80
CA GLU A 157 20.33 -4.20 -8.24
C GLU A 157 19.05 -4.87 -8.78
N ASP A 158 18.58 -5.91 -8.10
CA ASP A 158 17.39 -6.69 -8.47
C ASP A 158 16.07 -6.11 -7.92
N ILE A 159 16.08 -4.94 -7.29
CA ILE A 159 14.91 -4.18 -6.85
C ILE A 159 14.87 -2.83 -7.57
N ASP A 160 13.78 -2.55 -8.25
CA ASP A 160 13.56 -1.28 -8.97
C ASP A 160 12.76 -0.27 -8.15
N VAL A 161 11.78 -0.75 -7.36
CA VAL A 161 10.81 0.10 -6.65
C VAL A 161 10.66 -0.33 -5.19
N VAL A 162 10.62 0.63 -4.28
CA VAL A 162 10.44 0.40 -2.84
C VAL A 162 9.19 1.13 -2.35
N PHE A 163 8.37 0.44 -1.57
CA PHE A 163 7.11 0.96 -1.03
C PHE A 163 7.14 0.89 0.50
N PRO A 164 7.80 1.85 1.17
CA PRO A 164 7.93 1.89 2.62
C PRO A 164 6.68 2.44 3.29
N LEU A 165 6.45 1.97 4.53
CA LEU A 165 5.52 2.60 5.46
C LEU A 165 6.19 3.82 6.09
N LEU A 166 5.62 5.01 5.88
CA LEU A 166 6.13 6.23 6.52
C LEU A 166 4.98 7.17 6.89
N ASN A 167 4.97 7.62 8.13
CA ASN A 167 4.10 8.68 8.64
C ASN A 167 4.79 9.43 9.78
N LYS A 168 4.37 10.66 10.03
CA LYS A 168 4.98 11.58 11.02
C LYS A 168 5.02 11.03 12.46
N ALA A 169 4.17 10.08 12.79
CA ALA A 169 4.08 9.49 14.12
C ALA A 169 4.82 8.14 14.26
N GLY A 170 5.48 7.64 13.19
CA GLY A 170 6.17 6.36 13.18
C GLY A 170 5.26 5.14 13.37
N ARG A 171 3.92 5.31 13.27
CA ARG A 171 2.97 4.22 13.53
C ARG A 171 3.12 3.09 12.52
N GLY A 172 3.39 1.88 13.03
CA GLY A 172 3.54 0.66 12.24
C GLY A 172 4.91 0.49 11.60
N ILE A 173 5.86 1.38 11.84
CA ILE A 173 7.28 1.20 11.50
C ILE A 173 7.88 0.15 12.44
N LEU A 174 8.66 -0.75 11.89
CA LEU A 174 9.33 -1.83 12.62
C LEU A 174 10.84 -1.63 12.55
N GLU A 175 11.52 -1.93 13.68
CA GLU A 175 12.97 -1.85 13.84
C GLU A 175 13.57 -0.49 13.49
N GLY A 176 12.90 0.59 13.93
CA GLY A 176 13.36 1.97 13.78
C GLY A 176 12.25 3.00 14.01
N THR A 177 12.59 4.26 13.78
CA THR A 177 11.73 5.43 13.94
C THR A 177 11.22 5.95 12.60
N ALA A 178 10.41 7.02 12.60
CA ALA A 178 10.01 7.72 11.37
C ALA A 178 11.21 8.30 10.63
N GLU A 179 12.14 8.89 11.38
CA GLU A 179 13.37 9.48 10.86
C GLU A 179 14.30 8.42 10.24
N ASP A 180 14.37 7.23 10.85
CA ASP A 180 15.12 6.10 10.28
C ASP A 180 14.53 5.64 8.95
N MET A 181 13.20 5.53 8.87
CA MET A 181 12.52 5.16 7.64
C MET A 181 12.63 6.23 6.56
N GLU A 182 12.61 7.51 6.95
CA GLU A 182 12.83 8.63 6.04
C GLU A 182 14.23 8.56 5.41
N ARG A 183 15.28 8.31 6.21
CA ARG A 183 16.65 8.10 5.72
C ARG A 183 16.75 6.90 4.78
N ALA A 184 16.17 5.76 5.16
CA ALA A 184 16.18 4.57 4.31
C ALA A 184 15.47 4.81 2.97
N ALA A 185 14.34 5.55 2.96
CA ALA A 185 13.66 5.95 1.74
C ALA A 185 14.50 6.91 0.88
N ALA A 186 15.23 7.83 1.51
CA ALA A 186 16.15 8.74 0.82
C ALA A 186 17.30 7.97 0.17
N HIS A 187 17.93 7.04 0.90
CA HIS A 187 18.98 6.16 0.35
C HIS A 187 18.48 5.34 -0.85
N CYS A 188 17.24 4.83 -0.79
CA CYS A 188 16.63 4.15 -1.94
C CYS A 188 16.57 5.11 -3.17
N SER A 189 16.08 6.33 -2.96
CA SER A 189 15.94 7.32 -4.03
C SER A 189 17.31 7.74 -4.61
N GLU A 190 18.31 7.99 -3.76
CA GLU A 190 19.69 8.34 -4.15
C GLU A 190 20.34 7.23 -4.97
N ASN A 191 20.04 5.97 -4.66
CA ASN A 191 20.50 4.81 -5.44
C ASN A 191 19.64 4.55 -6.70
N GLY A 192 18.71 5.47 -7.02
CA GLY A 192 17.90 5.43 -8.24
C GLY A 192 16.71 4.50 -8.20
N LYS A 193 16.30 4.03 -7.01
CA LYS A 193 15.05 3.27 -6.84
C LYS A 193 13.85 4.18 -6.95
N GLY A 194 12.77 3.70 -7.54
CA GLY A 194 11.47 4.33 -7.41
C GLY A 194 10.98 4.19 -5.96
N VAL A 195 10.55 5.30 -5.36
CA VAL A 195 9.98 5.27 -4.00
C VAL A 195 8.59 5.90 -4.04
N TYR A 196 7.61 5.26 -3.40
CA TYR A 196 6.32 5.84 -3.09
C TYR A 196 5.87 5.38 -1.71
N LEU A 197 5.03 6.17 -1.01
CA LEU A 197 4.80 6.01 0.43
C LEU A 197 3.44 5.39 0.73
N MET A 198 3.37 4.49 1.72
CA MET A 198 2.11 4.01 2.27
C MET A 198 1.86 4.51 3.69
N LYS A 199 0.57 4.52 4.06
CA LYS A 199 0.09 4.74 5.43
C LYS A 199 0.52 6.07 6.05
N VAL A 200 0.63 7.10 5.24
CA VAL A 200 0.98 8.47 5.68
C VAL A 200 0.03 9.01 6.76
N ILE A 201 -1.23 8.53 6.75
CA ILE A 201 -2.26 8.84 7.76
C ILE A 201 -2.45 7.69 8.77
N GLY A 202 -1.41 6.87 8.99
CA GLY A 202 -1.43 5.77 9.95
C GLY A 202 -2.53 4.73 9.70
N GLY A 203 -2.92 4.49 8.43
CA GLY A 203 -4.03 3.60 8.08
C GLY A 203 -5.42 4.15 8.45
N GLY A 204 -5.54 5.43 8.74
CA GLY A 204 -6.75 6.10 9.19
C GLY A 204 -6.75 6.46 10.69
N THR A 205 -5.76 6.02 11.46
CA THR A 205 -5.64 6.36 12.89
C THR A 205 -5.31 7.83 13.13
N MET A 206 -4.76 8.51 12.11
CA MET A 206 -4.36 9.92 12.16
C MET A 206 -5.32 10.81 11.34
N ILE A 207 -6.57 10.39 11.22
CA ILE A 207 -7.57 11.11 10.39
C ILE A 207 -7.87 12.51 10.90
N ASP A 208 -7.75 12.76 12.20
CA ASP A 208 -7.93 14.10 12.78
C ASP A 208 -6.79 15.05 12.38
N ASP A 209 -5.61 14.48 12.11
CA ASP A 209 -4.40 15.19 11.67
C ASP A 209 -4.14 15.01 10.16
N PHE A 210 -5.18 14.77 9.37
CA PHE A 210 -5.06 14.39 7.96
C PHE A 210 -4.17 15.34 7.17
N ASN A 211 -4.48 16.64 7.20
CA ASN A 211 -3.75 17.66 6.43
C ASN A 211 -2.27 17.72 6.86
N SER A 212 -1.98 17.82 8.16
CA SER A 212 -0.60 17.87 8.64
C SER A 212 0.18 16.57 8.41
N SER A 213 -0.52 15.43 8.34
CA SER A 213 0.11 14.14 7.96
C SER A 213 0.46 14.10 6.47
N LEU A 214 -0.40 14.63 5.61
CA LEU A 214 -0.10 14.76 4.19
C LEU A 214 1.01 15.79 3.94
N GLU A 215 0.96 16.93 4.59
CA GLU A 215 1.99 17.98 4.47
C GLU A 215 3.37 17.45 4.85
N TYR A 216 3.48 16.69 5.95
CA TYR A 216 4.72 16.02 6.31
C TYR A 216 5.26 15.18 5.13
N ALA A 217 4.44 14.29 4.58
CA ALA A 217 4.88 13.42 3.51
C ALA A 217 5.13 14.15 2.17
N MET A 218 4.37 15.21 1.88
CA MET A 218 4.53 16.01 0.66
C MET A 218 5.80 16.87 0.68
N ASN A 219 6.27 17.26 1.88
CA ASN A 219 7.45 18.11 2.07
C ASN A 219 8.76 17.30 2.14
N LEU A 220 8.71 15.97 2.10
CA LEU A 220 9.91 15.15 2.00
C LEU A 220 10.69 15.47 0.71
N ALA A 221 12.00 15.59 0.83
CA ALA A 221 12.88 16.04 -0.26
C ALA A 221 12.76 15.20 -1.55
N GLY A 222 12.46 13.90 -1.42
CA GLY A 222 12.27 12.98 -2.55
C GLY A 222 10.99 13.19 -3.34
N LYS A 223 10.07 14.05 -2.92
CA LYS A 223 8.76 14.29 -3.58
C LYS A 223 8.02 13.00 -3.95
N TYR A 224 8.02 12.05 -3.04
CA TYR A 224 7.48 10.71 -3.30
C TYR A 224 5.98 10.72 -3.59
N PRO A 225 5.47 9.88 -4.53
CA PRO A 225 4.04 9.60 -4.62
C PRO A 225 3.51 9.03 -3.33
N ILE A 226 2.24 9.31 -3.03
CA ILE A 226 1.61 8.92 -1.77
C ILE A 226 0.36 8.08 -2.07
N ALA A 227 0.34 6.84 -1.58
CA ALA A 227 -0.82 5.97 -1.68
C ALA A 227 -1.83 6.28 -0.59
N ILE A 228 -3.01 6.76 -0.99
CA ILE A 228 -4.12 7.09 -0.12
C ILE A 228 -5.30 6.19 -0.45
N GLY A 229 -5.85 5.54 0.57
CA GLY A 229 -7.08 4.78 0.45
C GLY A 229 -8.29 5.71 0.42
N MET A 230 -9.17 5.51 -0.56
CA MET A 230 -10.40 6.28 -0.75
C MET A 230 -11.57 5.32 -0.94
N VAL A 231 -12.71 5.56 -0.29
CA VAL A 231 -13.83 4.63 -0.24
C VAL A 231 -15.14 5.20 -0.82
N ASN A 232 -15.10 6.43 -1.30
CA ASN A 232 -16.22 7.11 -1.97
C ASN A 232 -15.71 8.24 -2.86
N LYS A 233 -16.60 8.80 -3.68
CA LYS A 233 -16.29 9.88 -4.61
C LYS A 233 -15.86 11.18 -3.91
N GLU A 234 -16.42 11.48 -2.75
CA GLU A 234 -16.09 12.70 -1.98
C GLU A 234 -14.62 12.68 -1.54
N GLU A 235 -14.13 11.54 -1.06
CA GLU A 235 -12.72 11.38 -0.70
C GLU A 235 -11.79 11.49 -1.93
N VAL A 236 -12.21 10.96 -3.09
CA VAL A 236 -11.46 11.11 -4.34
C VAL A 236 -11.36 12.56 -4.76
N VAL A 237 -12.49 13.29 -4.77
CA VAL A 237 -12.53 14.73 -5.08
C VAL A 237 -11.64 15.53 -4.14
N TYR A 238 -11.76 15.28 -2.82
CA TYR A 238 -10.95 15.93 -1.80
C TYR A 238 -9.45 15.77 -2.09
N ASN A 239 -9.01 14.53 -2.27
CA ASN A 239 -7.58 14.25 -2.48
C ASN A 239 -7.07 14.84 -3.80
N ILE A 240 -7.85 14.76 -4.89
CA ILE A 240 -7.46 15.39 -6.16
C ILE A 240 -7.26 16.90 -5.99
N LYS A 241 -8.19 17.58 -5.35
CA LYS A 241 -8.08 19.02 -5.08
C LYS A 241 -6.88 19.34 -4.22
N TYR A 242 -6.68 18.58 -3.12
CA TYR A 242 -5.55 18.76 -2.21
C TYR A 242 -4.20 18.65 -2.93
N PHE A 243 -4.03 17.61 -3.76
CA PHE A 243 -2.80 17.38 -4.53
C PHE A 243 -2.62 18.37 -5.70
N ASN A 244 -3.66 19.05 -6.12
CA ASN A 244 -3.60 20.17 -7.07
C ASN A 244 -3.33 21.53 -6.40
N GLY A 245 -3.15 21.57 -5.09
CA GLY A 245 -2.82 22.78 -4.34
C GLY A 245 -4.00 23.55 -3.76
N ASP A 246 -5.24 23.07 -3.96
CA ASP A 246 -6.42 23.64 -3.32
C ASP A 246 -6.38 23.33 -1.82
N ARG A 247 -6.64 24.34 -0.98
CA ARG A 247 -6.67 24.22 0.48
C ARG A 247 -8.02 24.59 1.08
N ASP A 248 -8.92 25.17 0.29
CA ASP A 248 -10.31 25.40 0.67
C ASP A 248 -11.15 24.16 0.36
N LEU A 249 -11.09 23.21 1.30
CA LEU A 249 -11.70 21.88 1.17
C LEU A 249 -12.79 21.64 2.21
N GLU A 250 -13.21 22.70 2.89
CA GLU A 250 -14.25 22.63 3.91
C GLU A 250 -15.57 22.16 3.30
N GLY A 251 -16.26 21.25 3.99
CA GLY A 251 -17.55 20.71 3.57
C GLY A 251 -17.52 19.64 2.47
N ILE A 252 -16.36 19.35 1.81
CA ILE A 252 -16.28 18.28 0.80
C ILE A 252 -16.46 16.92 1.46
N ILE A 253 -15.84 16.67 2.61
CA ILE A 253 -16.02 15.45 3.40
C ILE A 253 -16.96 15.77 4.56
N LYS A 254 -18.19 15.27 4.47
CA LYS A 254 -19.23 15.55 5.48
C LYS A 254 -19.00 14.78 6.79
N THR A 255 -18.39 13.61 6.75
CA THR A 255 -18.16 12.76 7.93
C THR A 255 -16.84 12.04 7.86
N ARG A 256 -15.97 12.27 8.84
CA ARG A 256 -14.75 11.51 9.06
C ARG A 256 -15.04 10.44 10.11
N ASN A 257 -15.32 9.22 9.66
CA ASN A 257 -15.59 8.10 10.58
C ASN A 257 -14.28 7.57 11.17
N LYS A 258 -14.11 7.72 12.48
CA LYS A 258 -13.03 7.04 13.20
C LYS A 258 -13.29 5.55 13.22
N LYS A 259 -12.38 4.78 12.65
CA LYS A 259 -12.37 3.33 12.79
C LYS A 259 -11.66 2.94 14.08
N SER A 260 -12.09 1.87 14.72
CA SER A 260 -11.33 1.21 15.78
C SER A 260 -11.42 -0.29 15.60
N MET A 261 -10.31 -0.98 15.81
CA MET A 261 -10.26 -2.45 15.84
C MET A 261 -10.38 -2.90 17.29
N LYS A 262 -11.29 -3.83 17.57
CA LYS A 262 -11.48 -4.41 18.91
C LYS A 262 -11.57 -5.92 18.82
N VAL A 263 -11.04 -6.61 19.81
CA VAL A 263 -11.28 -8.04 19.99
C VAL A 263 -12.62 -8.23 20.71
N LEU A 264 -13.46 -9.10 20.16
CA LEU A 264 -14.68 -9.54 20.86
C LEU A 264 -14.26 -10.59 21.90
N GLN A 265 -13.98 -10.14 23.11
CA GLN A 265 -13.42 -10.97 24.19
C GLN A 265 -14.22 -12.26 24.47
N GLY A 266 -15.55 -12.20 24.38
CA GLY A 266 -16.43 -13.36 24.55
C GLY A 266 -16.28 -14.44 23.47
N MET A 267 -15.76 -14.08 22.28
CA MET A 267 -15.53 -14.98 21.15
C MET A 267 -14.08 -15.41 21.01
N CYS A 268 -13.16 -14.81 21.76
CA CYS A 268 -11.76 -15.11 21.69
C CYS A 268 -11.47 -16.49 22.29
N VAL A 269 -10.93 -17.40 21.48
CA VAL A 269 -10.50 -18.75 21.90
C VAL A 269 -9.00 -18.85 22.18
N SER A 270 -8.31 -17.73 22.24
CA SER A 270 -6.87 -17.65 22.55
C SER A 270 -5.97 -18.45 21.59
N CYS A 271 -6.37 -18.62 20.33
CA CYS A 271 -5.61 -19.40 19.33
C CYS A 271 -4.34 -18.69 18.77
N GLY A 272 -4.18 -17.39 19.00
CA GLY A 272 -3.02 -16.62 18.54
C GLY A 272 -3.01 -16.22 17.06
N LYS A 273 -3.86 -16.76 16.18
CA LYS A 273 -3.84 -16.50 14.73
C LYS A 273 -3.88 -15.01 14.36
N CYS A 274 -4.65 -14.19 15.10
CA CYS A 274 -4.70 -12.75 14.88
C CYS A 274 -3.37 -12.05 15.20
N MET A 275 -2.57 -12.61 16.10
CA MET A 275 -1.22 -12.12 16.42
C MET A 275 -0.28 -12.41 15.25
N ASP A 276 -0.32 -13.63 14.72
CA ASP A 276 0.49 -14.03 13.55
C ASP A 276 0.13 -13.20 12.30
N ALA A 277 -1.14 -12.85 12.14
CA ALA A 277 -1.63 -12.01 11.05
C ALA A 277 -1.37 -10.50 11.25
N CYS A 278 -0.95 -10.06 12.44
CA CYS A 278 -0.79 -8.64 12.73
C CYS A 278 0.49 -8.06 12.12
N HIS A 279 0.36 -7.14 11.18
CA HIS A 279 1.48 -6.52 10.45
C HIS A 279 2.20 -5.39 11.21
N SER A 280 1.74 -5.03 12.41
CA SER A 280 2.32 -3.94 13.21
C SER A 280 2.62 -4.33 14.66
N ASP A 281 2.63 -5.64 14.96
CA ASP A 281 2.82 -6.18 16.30
C ASP A 281 1.93 -5.55 17.39
N ALA A 282 0.71 -5.17 16.97
CA ALA A 282 -0.26 -4.51 17.84
C ALA A 282 -1.11 -5.47 18.67
N ILE A 283 -1.03 -6.80 18.44
CA ILE A 283 -1.88 -7.77 19.11
C ILE A 283 -1.03 -8.66 20.02
N ARG A 284 -1.48 -8.79 21.27
CA ARG A 284 -0.85 -9.64 22.29
C ARG A 284 -1.93 -10.27 23.15
N PHE A 285 -1.58 -11.32 23.89
CA PHE A 285 -2.43 -11.82 24.97
C PHE A 285 -2.39 -10.85 26.14
N ASP A 286 -3.54 -10.57 26.73
CA ASP A 286 -3.68 -9.88 28.00
C ASP A 286 -3.50 -10.85 29.20
N ASP A 287 -3.63 -10.33 30.41
CA ASP A 287 -3.46 -11.10 31.66
C ASP A 287 -4.51 -12.22 31.82
N THR A 288 -5.60 -12.19 31.06
CA THR A 288 -6.62 -13.24 31.03
C THR A 288 -6.36 -14.32 29.96
N GLY A 289 -5.25 -14.19 29.19
CA GLY A 289 -4.90 -15.05 28.08
C GLY A 289 -5.73 -14.81 26.82
N LYS A 290 -6.49 -13.73 26.74
CA LYS A 290 -7.27 -13.33 25.57
C LYS A 290 -6.47 -12.34 24.71
N SER A 291 -6.72 -12.33 23.40
CA SER A 291 -6.08 -11.35 22.52
C SER A 291 -6.55 -9.92 22.86
N SER A 292 -5.60 -8.99 22.90
CA SER A 292 -5.83 -7.55 23.09
C SER A 292 -5.10 -6.77 22.02
N ILE A 293 -5.65 -5.62 21.62
CA ILE A 293 -5.08 -4.75 20.59
C ILE A 293 -4.54 -3.48 21.24
N ASP A 294 -3.24 -3.23 21.07
CA ASP A 294 -2.62 -1.96 21.41
C ASP A 294 -3.03 -0.89 20.36
N PRO A 295 -3.87 0.10 20.73
CA PRO A 295 -4.32 1.11 19.78
C PRO A 295 -3.21 2.06 19.32
N SER A 296 -2.09 2.15 20.06
CA SER A 296 -0.95 2.99 19.68
C SER A 296 -0.15 2.39 18.52
N LYS A 297 -0.16 1.06 18.40
CA LYS A 297 0.54 0.31 17.34
C LYS A 297 -0.38 -0.09 16.18
N CYS A 298 -1.68 -0.20 16.42
CA CYS A 298 -2.63 -0.66 15.43
C CYS A 298 -2.76 0.32 14.26
N ILE A 299 -2.47 -0.14 13.05
CA ILE A 299 -2.60 0.61 11.78
C ILE A 299 -3.89 0.26 11.02
N GLN A 300 -4.84 -0.37 11.66
CA GLN A 300 -6.19 -0.68 11.15
C GLN A 300 -6.19 -1.34 9.75
N CYS A 301 -5.21 -2.19 9.46
CA CYS A 301 -5.06 -2.83 8.16
C CYS A 301 -6.09 -3.95 7.87
N GLY A 302 -6.72 -4.52 8.90
CA GLY A 302 -7.78 -5.53 8.79
C GLY A 302 -7.30 -6.98 8.64
N TYR A 303 -6.01 -7.26 8.53
CA TYR A 303 -5.49 -8.63 8.31
C TYR A 303 -5.82 -9.62 9.44
N CYS A 304 -6.07 -9.13 10.65
CA CYS A 304 -6.45 -9.97 11.79
C CYS A 304 -7.94 -10.35 11.80
N VAL A 305 -8.78 -9.78 10.92
CA VAL A 305 -10.23 -10.03 10.93
C VAL A 305 -10.62 -11.43 10.45
N PRO A 306 -10.03 -11.95 9.34
CA PRO A 306 -10.34 -13.28 8.84
C PRO A 306 -9.54 -14.41 9.49
N SER A 307 -8.70 -14.12 10.49
CA SER A 307 -7.77 -15.10 11.09
C SER A 307 -8.35 -15.92 12.24
#